data_e867c10da762145bfb99f99f3fe27e6a
#
_entry.id   e867c10da762145bfb99f99f3fe27e6a
#
_cell.length_a   1.000
_cell.length_b   1.000
_cell.length_c   1.000
_cell.angle_alpha   90.00
_cell.angle_beta   90.00
_cell.angle_gamma   90.00
#
_symmetry.space_group_name_H-M   'P 1'
#
loop_
_entity.id
_entity.type
_entity.pdbx_description
1 polymer ?
#
loop_
_entity_poly.entity_id
_entity_poly.type
_entity_poly.pdbx_seq_one_letter_code
_entity_poly.pdbx_strand_id
1 'polypeptide(L)'
;LKKRVNFLEEAFALLGIRDIEAVHGRAEEFAKNKAYREQYDLCVSRAVSNLATLSEYCLPYVKKGGFFVSYKSGSVKEEAAGAEKAIALLGGKIKEIVYFALPDSDIERSLVVIEKIKNTPARYPRKAGTPLKEPLS
;
A
#
# COMPACT_ATOMS: atom_id res chain seq x y z
N LEU A 1 5.76 7.02 -13.52
CA LEU A 1 6.26 7.85 -14.60
C LEU A 1 5.27 8.98 -14.92
N LYS A 2 5.77 10.17 -15.20
CA LYS A 2 4.96 11.35 -15.49
C LYS A 2 3.99 11.12 -16.66
N LYS A 3 4.40 10.34 -17.65
CA LYS A 3 3.57 9.96 -18.80
C LYS A 3 2.30 9.20 -18.37
N ARG A 4 2.41 8.33 -17.36
CA ARG A 4 1.26 7.60 -16.82
C ARG A 4 0.33 8.50 -16.04
N VAL A 5 0.88 9.46 -15.29
CA VAL A 5 0.10 10.45 -14.56
C VAL A 5 -0.72 11.31 -15.53
N ASN A 6 -0.11 11.76 -16.62
CA ASN A 6 -0.80 12.53 -17.66
C ASN A 6 -1.96 11.72 -18.27
N PHE A 7 -1.74 10.43 -18.54
CA PHE A 7 -2.78 9.54 -19.03
C PHE A 7 -3.96 9.42 -18.05
N LEU A 8 -3.66 9.28 -16.76
CA LEU A 8 -4.69 9.20 -15.72
C LEU A 8 -5.51 10.49 -15.65
N GLU A 9 -4.86 11.64 -15.70
CA GLU A 9 -5.54 12.93 -15.68
C GLU A 9 -6.49 13.09 -16.88
N GLU A 10 -6.05 12.69 -18.07
CA GLU A 10 -6.90 12.67 -19.27
C GLU A 10 -8.08 11.73 -19.12
N ALA A 11 -7.86 10.53 -18.58
CA ALA A 11 -8.91 9.56 -18.32
C ALA A 11 -9.95 10.10 -17.33
N PHE A 12 -9.49 10.75 -16.24
CA PHE A 12 -10.38 11.35 -15.26
C PHE A 12 -11.28 12.42 -15.89
N ALA A 13 -10.70 13.27 -16.73
CA ALA A 13 -11.44 14.32 -17.43
C ALA A 13 -12.49 13.70 -18.36
N LEU A 14 -12.12 12.70 -19.16
CA LEU A 14 -13.03 12.03 -20.10
C LEU A 14 -14.18 11.30 -19.39
N LEU A 15 -13.90 10.73 -18.20
CA LEU A 15 -14.90 9.98 -17.42
C LEU A 15 -15.73 10.90 -16.50
N GLY A 16 -15.41 12.20 -16.45
CA GLY A 16 -16.10 13.12 -15.56
C GLY A 16 -15.86 12.91 -14.09
N ILE A 17 -14.75 12.25 -13.72
CA ILE A 17 -14.37 12.02 -12.33
C ILE A 17 -13.66 13.26 -11.79
N ARG A 18 -14.18 13.86 -10.71
CA ARG A 18 -13.69 15.12 -10.15
C ARG A 18 -12.93 14.98 -8.84
N ASP A 19 -13.36 14.05 -7.99
CA ASP A 19 -12.80 13.89 -6.63
C ASP A 19 -11.64 12.92 -6.63
N ILE A 20 -10.71 13.06 -7.58
CA ILE A 20 -9.54 12.21 -7.74
C ILE A 20 -8.35 13.04 -8.20
N GLU A 21 -7.18 12.70 -7.68
CA GLU A 21 -5.92 13.36 -7.99
C GLU A 21 -4.88 12.32 -8.38
N ALA A 22 -4.15 12.58 -9.47
CA ALA A 22 -2.99 11.78 -9.87
C ALA A 22 -1.72 12.58 -9.59
N VAL A 23 -0.82 12.02 -8.79
CA VAL A 23 0.40 12.71 -8.36
C VAL A 23 1.63 11.92 -8.81
N HIS A 24 2.59 12.63 -9.40
CA HIS A 24 3.88 12.04 -9.80
C HIS A 24 4.91 12.26 -8.70
N GLY A 25 5.55 11.18 -8.27
CA GLY A 25 6.61 11.25 -7.27
C GLY A 25 6.87 9.89 -6.62
N ARG A 26 7.70 9.92 -5.60
CA ARG A 26 8.01 8.71 -4.83
C ARG A 26 7.14 8.65 -3.59
N ALA A 27 6.59 7.46 -3.34
CA ALA A 27 5.70 7.24 -2.19
C ALA A 27 6.38 7.60 -0.87
N GLU A 28 7.66 7.25 -0.71
CA GLU A 28 8.41 7.51 0.53
C GLU A 28 8.59 9.01 0.81
N GLU A 29 8.63 9.81 -0.23
CA GLU A 29 8.79 11.26 -0.08
C GLU A 29 7.48 11.96 0.28
N PHE A 30 6.39 11.63 -0.43
CA PHE A 30 5.07 12.18 -0.12
C PHE A 30 4.57 11.77 1.25
N ALA A 31 4.90 10.56 1.70
CA ALA A 31 4.49 10.09 3.02
C ALA A 31 5.09 10.90 4.19
N LYS A 32 6.09 11.73 3.94
CA LYS A 32 6.66 12.63 4.94
C LYS A 32 5.95 13.98 4.99
N ASN A 33 5.14 14.29 4.00
CA ASN A 33 4.37 15.52 3.93
C ASN A 33 3.10 15.37 4.76
N LYS A 34 2.87 16.30 5.70
CA LYS A 34 1.69 16.30 6.59
C LYS A 34 0.36 16.30 5.83
N ALA A 35 0.33 16.84 4.61
CA ALA A 35 -0.88 16.84 3.79
C ALA A 35 -1.31 15.43 3.35
N TYR A 36 -0.37 14.49 3.31
CA TYR A 36 -0.61 13.11 2.87
C TYR A 36 -0.45 12.08 3.98
N ARG A 37 0.43 12.35 4.96
CA ARG A 37 0.75 11.38 6.01
C ARG A 37 -0.44 11.15 6.93
N GLU A 38 -0.81 9.87 7.07
CA GLU A 38 -1.88 9.42 7.98
C GLU A 38 -3.20 10.16 7.80
N GLN A 39 -3.54 10.47 6.54
CA GLN A 39 -4.75 11.20 6.19
C GLN A 39 -5.84 10.32 5.56
N TYR A 40 -5.52 9.09 5.18
CA TYR A 40 -6.41 8.27 4.37
C TYR A 40 -7.05 7.14 5.17
N ASP A 41 -8.33 6.90 4.89
CA ASP A 41 -9.09 5.79 5.49
C ASP A 41 -8.63 4.44 4.95
N LEU A 42 -8.27 4.42 3.66
CA LEU A 42 -7.92 3.21 2.93
C LEU A 42 -6.78 3.50 1.97
N CYS A 43 -5.78 2.64 1.98
CA CYS A 43 -4.74 2.60 0.97
C CYS A 43 -4.78 1.22 0.30
N VAL A 44 -4.68 1.19 -1.02
CA VAL A 44 -4.64 -0.07 -1.76
C VAL A 44 -3.40 -0.13 -2.64
N SER A 45 -2.90 -1.33 -2.87
CA SER A 45 -1.74 -1.53 -3.74
C SER A 45 -1.85 -2.81 -4.53
N ARG A 46 -1.51 -2.71 -5.81
CA ARG A 46 -1.25 -3.84 -6.70
C ARG A 46 0.21 -3.71 -7.10
N ALA A 47 1.10 -4.50 -6.54
CA ALA A 47 2.50 -4.33 -6.85
C ALA A 47 3.27 -5.64 -6.74
N VAL A 48 4.41 -5.67 -7.41
CA VAL A 48 5.31 -6.81 -7.50
C VAL A 48 6.31 -6.87 -6.34
N SER A 49 6.38 -5.86 -5.51
CA SER A 49 7.25 -5.85 -4.33
C SER A 49 6.71 -6.74 -3.23
N ASN A 50 7.59 -7.19 -2.32
CA ASN A 50 7.15 -7.98 -1.19
C ASN A 50 6.29 -7.15 -0.21
N LEU A 51 5.55 -7.83 0.63
CA LEU A 51 4.58 -7.19 1.53
C LEU A 51 5.24 -6.25 2.55
N ALA A 52 6.43 -6.57 3.04
CA ALA A 52 7.16 -5.70 3.97
C ALA A 52 7.49 -4.35 3.32
N THR A 53 8.00 -4.37 2.09
CA THR A 53 8.30 -3.16 1.31
C THR A 53 7.03 -2.35 1.04
N LEU A 54 5.97 -3.02 0.56
CA LEU A 54 4.69 -2.36 0.29
C LEU A 54 4.08 -1.75 1.53
N SER A 55 4.21 -2.41 2.67
CA SER A 55 3.71 -1.89 3.94
C SER A 55 4.43 -0.62 4.35
N GLU A 56 5.74 -0.54 4.11
CA GLU A 56 6.50 0.68 4.39
C GLU A 56 6.11 1.84 3.46
N TYR A 57 5.71 1.53 2.22
CA TYR A 57 5.21 2.55 1.29
C TYR A 57 3.80 3.02 1.65
N CYS A 58 2.93 2.12 2.10
CA CYS A 58 1.48 2.37 2.17
C CYS A 58 0.96 2.71 3.56
N LEU A 59 1.43 2.02 4.61
CA LEU A 59 0.94 2.27 5.97
C LEU A 59 1.14 3.70 6.46
N PRO A 60 2.22 4.42 6.10
CA PRO A 60 2.37 5.81 6.50
C PRO A 60 1.25 6.75 6.02
N TYR A 61 0.53 6.39 4.97
CA TYR A 61 -0.60 7.17 4.45
C TYR A 61 -1.90 6.93 5.21
N VAL A 62 -1.99 5.79 5.90
CA VAL A 62 -3.23 5.33 6.54
C VAL A 62 -3.35 5.95 7.93
N LYS A 63 -4.50 6.56 8.22
CA LYS A 63 -4.78 7.06 9.56
C LYS A 63 -5.02 5.90 10.53
N LYS A 64 -4.81 6.12 11.81
CA LYS A 64 -5.15 5.16 12.86
C LYS A 64 -6.64 4.79 12.74
N GLY A 65 -6.93 3.50 12.70
CA GLY A 65 -8.28 2.97 12.48
C GLY A 65 -8.60 2.70 11.01
N GLY A 66 -7.76 3.13 10.08
CA GLY A 66 -7.91 2.83 8.66
C GLY A 66 -7.25 1.52 8.26
N PHE A 67 -7.24 1.24 6.95
CA PHE A 67 -6.77 -0.04 6.42
C PHE A 67 -5.83 0.13 5.24
N PHE A 68 -4.88 -0.79 5.12
CA PHE A 68 -4.10 -1.02 3.91
C PHE A 68 -4.48 -2.39 3.37
N VAL A 69 -4.88 -2.46 2.11
CA VAL A 69 -5.22 -3.71 1.43
C VAL A 69 -4.24 -3.94 0.29
N SER A 70 -3.47 -5.02 0.39
CA SER A 70 -2.53 -5.41 -0.65
C SER A 70 -3.11 -6.54 -1.51
N TYR A 71 -3.14 -6.32 -2.81
CA TYR A 71 -3.59 -7.32 -3.79
C TYR A 71 -2.41 -8.25 -4.09
N LYS A 72 -2.60 -9.55 -3.83
CA LYS A 72 -1.54 -10.56 -3.99
C LYS A 72 -2.06 -11.78 -4.76
N SER A 73 -1.11 -12.66 -5.12
CA SER A 73 -1.44 -13.98 -5.69
C SER A 73 -2.02 -14.90 -4.63
N GLY A 74 -2.42 -16.11 -5.01
CA GLY A 74 -2.95 -17.10 -4.08
C GLY A 74 -1.94 -17.59 -3.04
N SER A 75 -0.63 -17.52 -3.33
CA SER A 75 0.44 -18.05 -2.47
C SER A 75 1.06 -16.95 -1.60
N VAL A 76 0.29 -16.37 -0.69
CA VAL A 76 0.73 -15.21 0.10
C VAL A 76 1.04 -15.53 1.57
N LYS A 77 0.67 -16.72 2.04
CA LYS A 77 0.73 -17.06 3.47
C LYS A 77 2.12 -16.87 4.08
N GLU A 78 3.16 -17.38 3.41
CA GLU A 78 4.55 -17.27 3.90
C GLU A 78 5.06 -15.83 3.82
N GLU A 79 4.73 -15.14 2.75
CA GLU A 79 5.07 -13.72 2.59
C GLU A 79 4.44 -12.87 3.70
N ALA A 80 3.17 -13.12 4.00
CA ALA A 80 2.45 -12.43 5.06
C ALA A 80 3.07 -12.71 6.44
N ALA A 81 3.38 -13.97 6.72
CA ALA A 81 4.04 -14.35 7.98
C ALA A 81 5.40 -13.66 8.14
N GLY A 82 6.18 -13.59 7.07
CA GLY A 82 7.48 -12.91 7.06
C GLY A 82 7.40 -11.40 7.20
N ALA A 83 6.26 -10.80 6.90
CA ALA A 83 6.05 -9.35 6.97
C ALA A 83 5.42 -8.87 8.29
N GLU A 84 4.97 -9.75 9.15
CA GLU A 84 4.27 -9.38 10.40
C GLU A 84 5.07 -8.40 11.26
N LYS A 85 6.36 -8.64 11.39
CA LYS A 85 7.25 -7.80 12.20
C LYS A 85 7.37 -6.39 11.61
N ALA A 86 7.57 -6.31 10.30
CA ALA A 86 7.63 -5.03 9.58
C ALA A 86 6.32 -4.26 9.72
N ILE A 87 5.21 -4.94 9.55
CA ILE A 87 3.87 -4.35 9.67
C ILE A 87 3.67 -3.79 11.09
N ALA A 88 4.07 -4.55 12.11
CA ALA A 88 3.96 -4.10 13.50
C ALA A 88 4.81 -2.85 13.77
N LEU A 89 6.05 -2.80 13.24
CA LEU A 89 6.91 -1.62 13.34
C LEU A 89 6.28 -0.38 12.71
N LEU A 90 5.49 -0.55 11.67
CA LEU A 90 4.82 0.52 10.93
C LEU A 90 3.47 0.93 11.54
N GLY A 91 3.06 0.27 12.60
CA GLY A 91 1.81 0.56 13.29
C GLY A 91 0.61 -0.25 12.79
N GLY A 92 0.84 -1.30 12.02
CA GLY A 92 -0.21 -2.14 11.46
C GLY A 92 -0.33 -3.50 12.11
N LYS A 93 -1.40 -4.21 11.75
CA LYS A 93 -1.65 -5.60 12.13
C LYS A 93 -2.45 -6.26 11.00
N ILE A 94 -2.04 -7.45 10.58
CA ILE A 94 -2.81 -8.22 9.60
C ILE A 94 -4.12 -8.63 10.26
N LYS A 95 -5.24 -8.16 9.70
CA LYS A 95 -6.59 -8.48 10.19
C LYS A 95 -7.09 -9.78 9.59
N GLU A 96 -6.92 -9.95 8.28
CA GLU A 96 -7.33 -11.16 7.58
C GLU A 96 -6.66 -11.25 6.21
N ILE A 97 -6.67 -12.44 5.65
CA ILE A 97 -6.28 -12.69 4.27
C ILE A 97 -7.49 -13.31 3.59
N VAL A 98 -8.00 -12.64 2.56
CA VAL A 98 -9.16 -13.11 1.81
C VAL A 98 -8.65 -13.81 0.55
N TYR A 99 -8.97 -15.09 0.39
CA TYR A 99 -8.60 -15.88 -0.79
C TYR A 99 -9.80 -16.02 -1.72
N PHE A 100 -9.57 -15.88 -3.02
CA PHE A 100 -10.62 -16.03 -4.01
C PHE A 100 -10.02 -16.41 -5.36
N ALA A 101 -10.87 -16.94 -6.25
CA ALA A 101 -10.52 -17.17 -7.64
C ALA A 101 -11.14 -16.06 -8.50
N LEU A 102 -10.44 -15.64 -9.56
CA LEU A 102 -11.03 -14.70 -10.51
C LEU A 102 -12.21 -15.37 -11.19
N PRO A 103 -13.32 -14.63 -11.42
CA PRO A 103 -14.49 -15.19 -12.09
C PRO A 103 -14.16 -15.90 -13.40
N ASP A 104 -14.76 -17.08 -13.60
CA ASP A 104 -14.60 -17.90 -14.79
C ASP A 104 -13.15 -18.34 -15.06
N SER A 105 -12.33 -18.50 -14.01
CA SER A 105 -10.94 -18.92 -14.12
C SER A 105 -10.49 -19.71 -12.89
N ASP A 106 -9.35 -20.42 -13.03
CA ASP A 106 -8.66 -21.09 -11.93
C ASP A 106 -7.58 -20.22 -11.31
N ILE A 107 -7.54 -18.94 -11.68
CA ILE A 107 -6.52 -18.01 -11.20
C ILE A 107 -6.84 -17.58 -9.78
N GLU A 108 -6.00 -17.99 -8.83
CA GLU A 108 -6.14 -17.63 -7.43
C GLU A 108 -5.53 -16.27 -7.14
N ARG A 109 -6.23 -15.51 -6.28
CA ARG A 109 -5.80 -14.20 -5.80
C ARG A 109 -6.05 -14.11 -4.31
N SER A 110 -5.40 -13.15 -3.68
CA SER A 110 -5.66 -12.87 -2.27
C SER A 110 -5.62 -11.36 -2.01
N LEU A 111 -6.31 -10.96 -0.95
CA LEU A 111 -6.26 -9.61 -0.41
C LEU A 111 -5.72 -9.73 1.01
N VAL A 112 -4.59 -9.08 1.27
CA VAL A 112 -4.06 -8.99 2.64
C VAL A 112 -4.61 -7.70 3.24
N VAL A 113 -5.47 -7.83 4.24
CA VAL A 113 -6.11 -6.70 4.92
C VAL A 113 -5.35 -6.38 6.18
N ILE A 114 -4.75 -5.19 6.22
CA ILE A 114 -3.93 -4.72 7.34
C ILE A 114 -4.62 -3.53 7.99
N GLU A 115 -4.90 -3.64 9.28
CA GLU A 115 -5.48 -2.54 10.05
C GLU A 115 -4.37 -1.67 10.62
N LYS A 116 -4.54 -0.34 10.54
CA LYS A 116 -3.65 0.62 11.17
C LYS A 116 -4.08 0.79 12.63
N ILE A 117 -3.35 0.17 13.55
CA ILE A 117 -3.70 0.18 14.98
C ILE A 117 -2.96 1.23 15.80
N LYS A 118 -1.84 1.74 15.28
CA LYS A 118 -1.02 2.79 15.89
C LYS A 118 -0.48 3.73 14.82
N ASN A 119 -0.09 4.93 15.22
CA ASN A 119 0.59 5.84 14.32
C ASN A 119 1.95 5.26 13.91
N THR A 120 2.32 5.48 12.66
CA THR A 120 3.61 5.06 12.15
C THR A 120 4.71 5.94 12.76
N PRO A 121 5.80 5.33 13.30
CA PRO A 121 6.91 6.13 13.83
C PRO A 121 7.47 7.10 12.79
N ALA A 122 7.91 8.28 13.24
CA ALA A 122 8.40 9.35 12.37
C ALA A 122 9.58 8.95 11.47
N ARG A 123 10.38 7.95 11.88
CA ARG A 123 11.50 7.43 11.10
C ARG A 123 11.08 6.67 9.84
N TYR A 124 9.81 6.29 9.75
CA TYR A 124 9.28 5.58 8.58
C TYR A 124 8.36 6.49 7.76
N PRO A 125 8.31 6.37 6.43
CA PRO A 125 9.19 5.50 5.65
C PRO A 125 10.63 5.98 5.67
N ARG A 126 11.56 5.06 5.49
CA ARG A 126 12.98 5.38 5.34
C ARG A 126 13.22 6.10 4.01
N LYS A 127 14.44 6.59 3.82
CA LYS A 127 14.85 7.31 2.60
C LYS A 127 14.43 6.54 1.33
N ALA A 128 14.02 7.30 0.32
CA ALA A 128 13.60 6.77 -0.97
C ALA A 128 14.59 5.72 -1.52
N GLY A 129 14.06 4.58 -1.92
CA GLY A 129 14.82 3.44 -2.42
C GLY A 129 15.28 2.46 -1.35
N THR A 130 15.39 2.86 -0.09
CA THR A 130 15.81 1.97 1.01
C THR A 130 14.81 0.83 1.25
N PRO A 131 13.49 1.08 1.29
CA PRO A 131 12.54 -0.02 1.53
C PRO A 131 12.64 -1.17 0.54
N LEU A 132 12.95 -0.87 -0.71
CA LEU A 132 13.09 -1.89 -1.75
C LEU A 132 14.42 -2.64 -1.64
N LYS A 133 15.51 -1.93 -1.38
CA LYS A 133 16.86 -2.53 -1.28
C LYS A 133 17.05 -3.32 0.00
N GLU A 134 16.49 -2.85 1.09
CA GLU A 134 16.64 -3.43 2.43
C GLU A 134 15.26 -3.50 3.10
N PRO A 135 14.38 -4.44 2.69
CA PRO A 135 13.07 -4.57 3.32
C PRO A 135 13.16 -4.76 4.82
N LEU A 136 12.21 -4.21 5.55
CA LEU A 136 12.13 -4.44 7.01
C LEU A 136 11.92 -5.92 7.31
N SER A 137 12.57 -6.41 8.31
CA SER A 137 12.51 -7.83 8.68
C SER A 137 12.28 -8.03 10.19
#